data_b146ab9358edd4de2ea286a5861adfb9
#
_entry.id   b146ab9358edd4de2ea286a5861adfb9
#
_cell.length_a   1.000
_cell.length_b   1.000
_cell.length_c   1.000
_cell.angle_alpha   90.00
_cell.angle_beta   90.00
_cell.angle_gamma   90.00
#
_symmetry.space_group_name_H-M   'P 1'
#
loop_
_entity.id
_entity.type
_entity.pdbx_description
1 polymer ?
#
loop_
_entity_poly.entity_id
_entity_poly.type
_entity_poly.pdbx_seq_one_letter_code
_entity_poly.pdbx_strand_id
1 'polypeptide(L)'
;MYNSPTHLRLQAKSGWVVFELAGKKRSEVKARISIHVKGHAAISPARAPFGSIEMYSRISHAALLNFFQFVEAGLRQNGVKQLEIKHWPASYQPFQAKQVQQVLAHKLHFAVTEEVSSVIPVGASTLRMRMKPSERQKARKSEKLFSFSCCAPGEYKTMYDFIQACRTERKQSLSLSWKEMRQTISKFPDRFVFFKLANATGVAAAVIVIRVSDKIWYTFYYAHAAKYNKLSPVVHLLECIYARAASEKVKLIDLGTSMLQNKINKPLLHFKESIGAVTGPKFTFRKSYE
;
A
#
# COMPACT_ATOMS: atom_id res chain seq x y z
N MET A 1 -9.63 4.15 0.42
CA MET A 1 -9.13 5.54 0.27
C MET A 1 -8.76 5.84 -1.19
N TYR A 2 -7.88 5.07 -1.82
CA TYR A 2 -7.23 5.42 -3.10
C TYR A 2 -8.16 5.62 -4.29
N ASN A 3 -9.31 4.94 -4.34
CA ASN A 3 -10.31 5.07 -5.41
C ASN A 3 -11.47 6.01 -5.05
N SER A 4 -11.43 6.70 -3.89
CA SER A 4 -12.46 7.69 -3.58
C SER A 4 -12.38 8.91 -4.51
N PRO A 5 -13.49 9.54 -4.87
CA PRO A 5 -13.49 10.70 -5.78
C PRO A 5 -12.56 11.82 -5.32
N THR A 6 -12.47 12.04 -4.01
CA THR A 6 -11.55 13.03 -3.42
C THR A 6 -10.10 12.67 -3.66
N HIS A 7 -9.71 11.39 -3.48
CA HIS A 7 -8.33 10.96 -3.70
C HIS A 7 -7.98 10.93 -5.19
N LEU A 8 -8.91 10.55 -6.06
CA LEU A 8 -8.71 10.58 -7.51
C LEU A 8 -8.36 12.02 -7.97
N ARG A 9 -9.07 13.05 -7.47
CA ARG A 9 -8.76 14.45 -7.77
C ARG A 9 -7.38 14.91 -7.28
N LEU A 10 -6.85 14.32 -6.20
CA LEU A 10 -5.48 14.58 -5.74
C LEU A 10 -4.42 13.91 -6.63
N GLN A 11 -4.76 12.79 -7.27
CA GLN A 11 -3.85 12.12 -8.21
C GLN A 11 -3.79 12.85 -9.56
N ALA A 12 -4.94 13.27 -10.09
CA ALA A 12 -5.08 14.05 -11.32
C ALA A 12 -6.38 14.86 -11.28
N LYS A 13 -6.34 16.12 -11.75
CA LYS A 13 -7.50 17.03 -11.69
C LYS A 13 -8.64 16.62 -12.61
N SER A 14 -8.33 15.97 -13.75
CA SER A 14 -9.26 15.56 -14.80
C SER A 14 -8.80 14.26 -15.46
N GLY A 15 -9.53 13.78 -16.45
CA GLY A 15 -9.18 12.58 -17.22
C GLY A 15 -9.60 11.26 -16.55
N TRP A 16 -10.46 11.31 -15.54
CA TRP A 16 -10.99 10.11 -14.88
C TRP A 16 -12.24 9.60 -15.58
N VAL A 17 -12.21 8.33 -15.92
CA VAL A 17 -13.37 7.54 -16.36
C VAL A 17 -13.66 6.50 -15.29
N VAL A 18 -14.93 6.38 -14.89
CA VAL A 18 -15.38 5.45 -13.86
C VAL A 18 -16.35 4.47 -14.50
N PHE A 19 -16.05 3.18 -14.38
CA PHE A 19 -16.94 2.11 -14.79
C PHE A 19 -17.50 1.44 -13.56
N GLU A 20 -18.81 1.14 -13.60
CA GLU A 20 -19.53 0.50 -12.50
C GLU A 20 -20.27 -0.74 -12.99
N LEU A 21 -20.20 -1.79 -12.20
CA LEU A 21 -21.03 -2.98 -12.36
C LEU A 21 -22.25 -2.82 -11.45
N ALA A 22 -23.42 -2.58 -12.07
CA ALA A 22 -24.67 -2.46 -11.33
C ALA A 22 -25.16 -3.83 -10.81
N GLY A 23 -25.87 -3.81 -9.69
CA GLY A 23 -26.61 -4.94 -9.16
C GLY A 23 -28.00 -5.08 -9.79
N LYS A 24 -28.86 -5.89 -9.16
CA LYS A 24 -30.25 -6.06 -9.60
C LYS A 24 -31.07 -4.75 -9.49
N LYS A 25 -30.81 -3.96 -8.46
CA LYS A 25 -31.37 -2.61 -8.33
C LYS A 25 -30.38 -1.62 -8.93
N ARG A 26 -30.84 -0.66 -9.75
CA ARG A 26 -29.99 0.36 -10.40
C ARG A 26 -29.11 1.17 -9.43
N SER A 27 -29.54 1.32 -8.19
CA SER A 27 -28.79 2.01 -7.13
C SER A 27 -27.70 1.16 -6.47
N GLU A 28 -27.66 -0.15 -6.72
CA GLU A 28 -26.69 -1.07 -6.15
C GLU A 28 -25.48 -1.16 -7.06
N VAL A 29 -24.32 -0.69 -6.59
CA VAL A 29 -23.03 -0.86 -7.28
C VAL A 29 -22.33 -2.08 -6.68
N LYS A 30 -22.09 -3.12 -7.48
CA LYS A 30 -21.37 -4.34 -7.08
C LYS A 30 -19.86 -4.23 -7.20
N ALA A 31 -19.41 -3.52 -8.21
CA ALA A 31 -17.99 -3.22 -8.39
C ALA A 31 -17.81 -1.90 -9.12
N ARG A 32 -16.60 -1.34 -8.94
CA ARG A 32 -16.18 -0.10 -9.59
C ARG A 32 -14.71 -0.19 -9.96
N ILE A 33 -14.33 0.40 -11.09
CA ILE A 33 -12.95 0.72 -11.42
C ILE A 33 -12.84 2.16 -11.89
N SER A 34 -11.84 2.88 -11.39
CA SER A 34 -11.51 4.25 -11.80
C SER A 34 -10.22 4.22 -12.60
N ILE A 35 -10.27 4.75 -13.80
CA ILE A 35 -9.18 4.75 -14.78
C ILE A 35 -8.89 6.18 -15.20
N HIS A 36 -7.64 6.59 -15.12
CA HIS A 36 -7.17 7.87 -15.61
C HIS A 36 -6.73 7.73 -17.07
N VAL A 37 -7.30 8.52 -17.96
CA VAL A 37 -6.97 8.55 -19.39
C VAL A 37 -6.20 9.82 -19.69
N LYS A 38 -5.05 9.67 -20.37
CA LYS A 38 -4.21 10.76 -20.86
C LYS A 38 -3.73 10.42 -22.28
N GLY A 39 -4.26 11.12 -23.27
CA GLY A 39 -4.03 10.78 -24.68
C GLY A 39 -4.52 9.37 -24.97
N HIS A 40 -3.67 8.53 -25.54
CA HIS A 40 -3.98 7.13 -25.86
C HIS A 40 -3.64 6.13 -24.74
N ALA A 41 -3.22 6.60 -23.57
CA ALA A 41 -2.87 5.76 -22.43
C ALA A 41 -3.90 5.87 -21.31
N ALA A 42 -4.25 4.72 -20.72
CA ALA A 42 -5.14 4.59 -19.59
C ALA A 42 -4.44 3.85 -18.45
N ILE A 43 -4.59 4.33 -17.22
CA ILE A 43 -3.93 3.75 -16.04
C ILE A 43 -4.83 3.76 -14.80
N SER A 44 -4.80 2.68 -14.04
CA SER A 44 -5.42 2.60 -12.71
C SER A 44 -4.39 2.09 -11.69
N PRO A 45 -3.95 2.94 -10.75
CA PRO A 45 -4.23 4.34 -10.50
C PRO A 45 -3.26 5.27 -11.26
N ALA A 46 -3.53 6.59 -11.26
CA ALA A 46 -2.61 7.56 -11.85
C ALA A 46 -1.34 7.77 -11.01
N ARG A 47 -1.49 7.96 -9.68
CA ARG A 47 -0.40 8.30 -8.75
C ARG A 47 -0.60 7.70 -7.33
N ALA A 48 -1.13 6.50 -7.21
CA ALA A 48 -1.26 5.81 -5.94
C ALA A 48 -0.49 4.47 -5.98
N PRO A 49 -0.23 3.85 -4.83
CA PRO A 49 0.46 2.55 -4.79
C PRO A 49 -0.27 1.44 -5.54
N PHE A 50 -1.59 1.53 -5.60
CA PHE A 50 -2.49 0.61 -6.31
C PHE A 50 -3.85 1.26 -6.53
N GLY A 51 -4.57 0.79 -7.54
CA GLY A 51 -5.94 1.12 -7.88
C GLY A 51 -6.73 -0.16 -8.13
N SER A 52 -7.11 -0.38 -9.43
CA SER A 52 -7.84 -1.56 -9.86
C SER A 52 -9.32 -1.55 -9.42
N ILE A 53 -9.97 -2.69 -9.58
CA ILE A 53 -11.37 -2.88 -9.26
C ILE A 53 -11.60 -2.91 -7.74
N GLU A 54 -12.64 -2.23 -7.28
CA GLU A 54 -13.21 -2.39 -5.94
C GLU A 54 -14.47 -3.25 -6.07
N MET A 55 -14.55 -4.32 -5.30
CA MET A 55 -15.71 -5.21 -5.25
C MET A 55 -16.45 -5.01 -3.93
N TYR A 56 -17.68 -4.57 -3.99
CA TYR A 56 -18.52 -4.30 -2.81
C TYR A 56 -19.39 -5.50 -2.43
N SER A 57 -19.52 -6.46 -3.34
CA SER A 57 -20.22 -7.72 -3.13
C SER A 57 -19.55 -8.86 -3.87
N ARG A 58 -20.04 -10.07 -3.67
CA ARG A 58 -19.59 -11.25 -4.41
C ARG A 58 -19.97 -11.12 -5.89
N ILE A 59 -19.00 -11.31 -6.79
CA ILE A 59 -19.19 -11.25 -8.24
C ILE A 59 -18.81 -12.59 -8.83
N SER A 60 -19.62 -13.13 -9.74
CA SER A 60 -19.30 -14.35 -10.45
C SER A 60 -18.14 -14.10 -11.44
N HIS A 61 -17.43 -15.17 -11.82
CA HIS A 61 -16.34 -15.08 -12.77
C HIS A 61 -16.80 -14.54 -14.13
N ALA A 62 -17.98 -15.00 -14.60
CA ALA A 62 -18.57 -14.53 -15.85
C ALA A 62 -18.93 -13.03 -15.78
N ALA A 63 -19.54 -12.58 -14.68
CA ALA A 63 -19.88 -11.16 -14.53
C ALA A 63 -18.63 -10.27 -14.46
N LEU A 64 -17.55 -10.75 -13.83
CA LEU A 64 -16.27 -10.03 -13.80
C LEU A 64 -15.63 -9.97 -15.19
N LEU A 65 -15.68 -11.06 -15.96
CA LEU A 65 -15.19 -11.10 -17.35
C LEU A 65 -15.95 -10.10 -18.21
N ASN A 66 -17.29 -10.15 -18.21
CA ASN A 66 -18.13 -9.24 -18.99
C ASN A 66 -17.90 -7.77 -18.59
N PHE A 67 -17.68 -7.52 -17.29
CA PHE A 67 -17.38 -6.17 -16.81
C PHE A 67 -16.05 -5.64 -17.38
N PHE A 68 -14.99 -6.43 -17.37
CA PHE A 68 -13.73 -5.99 -17.96
C PHE A 68 -13.76 -5.90 -19.48
N GLN A 69 -14.51 -6.75 -20.17
CA GLN A 69 -14.77 -6.58 -21.62
C GLN A 69 -15.48 -5.26 -21.93
N PHE A 70 -16.48 -4.90 -21.12
CA PHE A 70 -17.16 -3.61 -21.22
C PHE A 70 -16.19 -2.43 -20.97
N VAL A 71 -15.31 -2.54 -19.96
CA VAL A 71 -14.26 -1.53 -19.68
C VAL A 71 -13.33 -1.37 -20.89
N GLU A 72 -12.84 -2.47 -21.46
CA GLU A 72 -11.97 -2.44 -22.63
C GLU A 72 -12.66 -1.79 -23.85
N ALA A 73 -13.90 -2.20 -24.13
CA ALA A 73 -14.68 -1.66 -25.25
C ALA A 73 -14.88 -0.14 -25.11
N GLY A 74 -15.28 0.32 -23.91
CA GLY A 74 -15.47 1.76 -23.66
C GLY A 74 -14.17 2.56 -23.75
N LEU A 75 -13.05 2.03 -23.32
CA LEU A 75 -11.74 2.68 -23.47
C LEU A 75 -11.29 2.74 -24.92
N ARG A 76 -11.43 1.67 -25.69
CA ARG A 76 -11.08 1.62 -27.11
C ARG A 76 -11.91 2.57 -27.96
N GLN A 77 -13.22 2.65 -27.71
CA GLN A 77 -14.12 3.62 -28.39
C GLN A 77 -13.68 5.08 -28.15
N ASN A 78 -13.00 5.36 -27.02
CA ASN A 78 -12.42 6.66 -26.70
C ASN A 78 -10.96 6.81 -27.12
N GLY A 79 -10.46 5.97 -28.05
CA GLY A 79 -9.13 6.07 -28.64
C GLY A 79 -7.97 5.63 -27.74
N VAL A 80 -8.25 4.92 -26.65
CA VAL A 80 -7.20 4.36 -25.79
C VAL A 80 -6.51 3.19 -26.51
N LYS A 81 -5.17 3.24 -26.58
CA LYS A 81 -4.32 2.20 -27.16
C LYS A 81 -3.55 1.38 -26.14
N GLN A 82 -3.45 1.84 -24.89
CA GLN A 82 -2.74 1.14 -23.83
C GLN A 82 -3.51 1.25 -22.51
N LEU A 83 -3.63 0.13 -21.79
CA LEU A 83 -4.22 0.06 -20.46
C LEU A 83 -3.24 -0.59 -19.47
N GLU A 84 -2.98 0.11 -18.36
CA GLU A 84 -2.24 -0.42 -17.22
C GLU A 84 -3.13 -0.45 -15.97
N ILE A 85 -3.19 -1.59 -15.28
CA ILE A 85 -3.92 -1.75 -14.02
C ILE A 85 -2.95 -2.24 -12.95
N LYS A 86 -2.60 -1.39 -11.98
CA LYS A 86 -1.81 -1.75 -10.80
C LYS A 86 -2.74 -2.26 -9.72
N HIS A 87 -2.77 -3.58 -9.55
CA HIS A 87 -3.65 -4.22 -8.58
C HIS A 87 -3.14 -4.03 -7.15
N TRP A 88 -4.04 -4.10 -6.18
CA TRP A 88 -3.68 -4.14 -4.78
C TRP A 88 -3.01 -5.49 -4.42
N PRO A 89 -2.22 -5.55 -3.33
CA PRO A 89 -1.56 -6.79 -2.90
C PRO A 89 -2.56 -7.93 -2.73
N ALA A 90 -2.27 -9.10 -3.32
CA ALA A 90 -3.17 -10.26 -3.26
C ALA A 90 -3.52 -10.67 -1.83
N SER A 91 -2.64 -10.38 -0.87
CA SER A 91 -2.86 -10.64 0.56
C SER A 91 -4.05 -9.89 1.17
N TYR A 92 -4.54 -8.82 0.52
CA TYR A 92 -5.69 -8.05 1.02
C TYR A 92 -6.99 -8.83 0.89
N GLN A 93 -7.20 -9.47 -0.26
CA GLN A 93 -8.37 -10.26 -0.62
C GLN A 93 -7.93 -11.41 -1.56
N PRO A 94 -7.36 -12.51 -1.04
CA PRO A 94 -6.70 -13.52 -1.87
C PRO A 94 -7.62 -14.17 -2.92
N PHE A 95 -8.87 -14.43 -2.55
CA PHE A 95 -9.85 -15.02 -3.47
C PHE A 95 -10.15 -14.08 -4.64
N GLN A 96 -10.47 -12.81 -4.35
CA GLN A 96 -10.77 -11.80 -5.38
C GLN A 96 -9.54 -11.50 -6.26
N ALA A 97 -8.34 -11.43 -5.68
CA ALA A 97 -7.10 -11.22 -6.42
C ALA A 97 -6.86 -12.35 -7.43
N LYS A 98 -7.06 -13.61 -7.02
CA LYS A 98 -6.98 -14.77 -7.92
C LYS A 98 -8.02 -14.69 -9.04
N GLN A 99 -9.25 -14.29 -8.72
CA GLN A 99 -10.32 -14.14 -9.69
C GLN A 99 -9.99 -13.05 -10.73
N VAL A 100 -9.50 -11.88 -10.30
CA VAL A 100 -9.06 -10.79 -11.19
C VAL A 100 -7.90 -11.26 -12.07
N GLN A 101 -6.90 -11.93 -11.50
CA GLN A 101 -5.77 -12.48 -12.25
C GLN A 101 -6.24 -13.44 -13.34
N GLN A 102 -7.12 -14.38 -13.01
CA GLN A 102 -7.66 -15.36 -13.97
C GLN A 102 -8.40 -14.67 -15.12
N VAL A 103 -9.20 -13.64 -14.84
CA VAL A 103 -9.93 -12.89 -15.86
C VAL A 103 -8.97 -12.09 -16.72
N LEU A 104 -8.12 -11.24 -16.12
CA LEU A 104 -7.27 -10.34 -16.89
C LEU A 104 -6.16 -11.08 -17.65
N ALA A 105 -5.45 -12.00 -16.99
CA ALA A 105 -4.33 -12.70 -17.60
C ALA A 105 -4.77 -13.80 -18.58
N HIS A 106 -5.70 -14.67 -18.14
CA HIS A 106 -5.99 -15.89 -18.93
C HIS A 106 -7.19 -15.76 -19.87
N LYS A 107 -8.18 -14.88 -19.57
CA LYS A 107 -9.33 -14.70 -20.45
C LYS A 107 -9.20 -13.49 -21.36
N LEU A 108 -8.58 -12.40 -20.87
CA LEU A 108 -8.43 -11.15 -21.61
C LEU A 108 -6.99 -10.90 -22.10
N HIS A 109 -6.07 -11.83 -21.84
CA HIS A 109 -4.69 -11.83 -22.35
C HIS A 109 -3.88 -10.57 -22.02
N PHE A 110 -4.05 -10.04 -20.80
CA PHE A 110 -3.16 -8.98 -20.30
C PHE A 110 -1.78 -9.57 -19.98
N ALA A 111 -0.73 -8.87 -20.37
CA ALA A 111 0.62 -9.14 -19.88
C ALA A 111 0.66 -8.83 -18.37
N VAL A 112 1.27 -9.74 -17.60
CA VAL A 112 1.33 -9.66 -16.14
C VAL A 112 2.76 -9.42 -15.69
N THR A 113 2.95 -8.40 -14.84
CA THR A 113 4.18 -8.22 -14.07
C THR A 113 3.86 -8.47 -12.60
N GLU A 114 4.69 -9.26 -11.94
CA GLU A 114 4.54 -9.59 -10.52
C GLU A 114 5.62 -8.88 -9.69
N GLU A 115 5.18 -8.22 -8.61
CA GLU A 115 6.03 -7.69 -7.55
C GLU A 115 5.85 -8.53 -6.28
N VAL A 116 6.92 -8.71 -5.51
CA VAL A 116 6.84 -9.37 -4.20
C VAL A 116 6.41 -8.34 -3.16
N SER A 117 5.21 -8.49 -2.61
CA SER A 117 4.67 -7.72 -1.49
C SER A 117 4.80 -8.49 -0.18
N SER A 118 4.88 -7.81 0.94
CA SER A 118 4.98 -8.43 2.27
C SER A 118 3.96 -7.83 3.22
N VAL A 119 3.25 -8.68 3.96
CA VAL A 119 2.28 -8.26 4.98
C VAL A 119 2.53 -8.98 6.29
N ILE A 120 2.17 -8.36 7.40
CA ILE A 120 2.11 -9.01 8.72
C ILE A 120 0.63 -9.24 9.05
N PRO A 121 0.14 -10.50 9.06
CA PRO A 121 -1.19 -10.80 9.56
C PRO A 121 -1.27 -10.49 11.06
N VAL A 122 -2.26 -9.71 11.48
CA VAL A 122 -2.48 -9.36 12.88
C VAL A 122 -3.42 -10.39 13.50
N GLY A 123 -2.99 -10.98 14.61
CA GLY A 123 -3.72 -12.02 15.33
C GLY A 123 -3.52 -11.95 16.83
N ALA A 124 -3.89 -13.01 17.55
CA ALA A 124 -3.81 -13.06 19.01
C ALA A 124 -2.37 -13.13 19.57
N SER A 125 -1.42 -13.72 18.81
CA SER A 125 -0.03 -13.81 19.22
C SER A 125 0.70 -12.48 19.00
N THR A 126 1.72 -12.20 19.84
CA THR A 126 2.56 -11.02 19.64
C THR A 126 3.44 -11.17 18.39
N LEU A 127 3.83 -10.04 17.77
CA LEU A 127 4.75 -10.09 16.64
C LEU A 127 6.10 -10.68 17.02
N ARG A 128 6.57 -10.44 18.24
CA ARG A 128 7.84 -10.94 18.78
C ARG A 128 7.97 -12.46 18.70
N MET A 129 6.88 -13.21 18.84
CA MET A 129 6.88 -14.66 18.71
C MET A 129 7.22 -15.16 17.30
N ARG A 130 6.93 -14.35 16.28
CA ARG A 130 7.19 -14.68 14.86
C ARG A 130 8.56 -14.23 14.39
N MET A 131 9.21 -13.31 15.11
CA MET A 131 10.52 -12.78 14.74
C MET A 131 11.61 -13.86 14.86
N LYS A 132 12.63 -13.79 13.99
CA LYS A 132 13.88 -14.55 14.17
C LYS A 132 14.57 -14.13 15.48
N PRO A 133 15.38 -15.01 16.11
CA PRO A 133 16.04 -14.72 17.39
C PRO A 133 16.84 -13.41 17.40
N SER A 134 17.58 -13.11 16.31
CA SER A 134 18.35 -11.88 16.17
C SER A 134 17.47 -10.63 16.22
N GLU A 135 16.31 -10.65 15.56
CA GLU A 135 15.40 -9.52 15.52
C GLU A 135 14.68 -9.32 16.88
N ARG A 136 14.36 -10.43 17.56
CA ARG A 136 13.86 -10.36 18.95
C ARG A 136 14.85 -9.70 19.89
N GLN A 137 16.15 -10.01 19.74
CA GLN A 137 17.20 -9.38 20.54
C GLN A 137 17.31 -7.88 20.27
N LYS A 138 17.26 -7.46 18.99
CA LYS A 138 17.26 -6.04 18.61
C LYS A 138 16.05 -5.31 19.18
N ALA A 139 14.85 -5.90 19.07
CA ALA A 139 13.63 -5.33 19.65
C ALA A 139 13.77 -5.10 21.15
N ARG A 140 14.25 -6.11 21.93
CA ARG A 140 14.46 -6.00 23.38
C ARG A 140 15.48 -4.92 23.75
N LYS A 141 16.58 -4.79 23.01
CA LYS A 141 17.58 -3.74 23.24
C LYS A 141 17.00 -2.35 22.96
N SER A 142 16.24 -2.22 21.88
CA SER A 142 15.61 -0.96 21.46
C SER A 142 14.51 -0.52 22.46
N GLU A 143 13.72 -1.48 22.97
CA GLU A 143 12.67 -1.26 23.98
C GLU A 143 13.21 -0.59 25.27
N LYS A 144 14.42 -0.96 25.69
CA LYS A 144 15.07 -0.37 26.88
C LYS A 144 15.57 1.06 26.67
N LEU A 145 15.71 1.49 25.42
CA LEU A 145 16.38 2.76 25.07
C LEU A 145 15.42 3.81 24.53
N PHE A 146 14.25 3.41 24.01
CA PHE A 146 13.34 4.30 23.31
C PHE A 146 11.90 4.08 23.73
N SER A 147 11.18 5.17 23.87
CA SER A 147 9.73 5.18 24.12
C SER A 147 8.96 5.30 22.80
N PHE A 148 7.89 4.53 22.67
CA PHE A 148 6.96 4.57 21.53
C PHE A 148 5.87 5.60 21.76
N SER A 149 5.56 6.42 20.76
CA SER A 149 4.43 7.35 20.81
C SER A 149 3.78 7.55 19.43
N CYS A 150 2.50 7.88 19.47
CA CYS A 150 1.77 8.44 18.34
C CYS A 150 2.05 9.95 18.30
N CYS A 151 2.37 10.47 17.12
CA CYS A 151 2.66 11.88 16.96
C CYS A 151 1.37 12.70 16.88
N ALA A 152 1.36 13.88 17.50
CA ALA A 152 0.31 14.87 17.29
C ALA A 152 0.42 15.48 15.87
N PRO A 153 -0.68 16.00 15.28
CA PRO A 153 -0.65 16.59 13.94
C PRO A 153 0.41 17.67 13.74
N GLY A 154 0.70 18.46 14.78
CA GLY A 154 1.77 19.47 14.76
C GLY A 154 3.18 18.91 14.57
N GLU A 155 3.41 17.63 14.90
CA GLU A 155 4.71 16.95 14.75
C GLU A 155 4.90 16.30 13.37
N TYR A 156 3.85 16.21 12.54
CA TYR A 156 3.89 15.45 11.28
C TYR A 156 4.97 15.96 10.32
N LYS A 157 5.15 17.28 10.21
CA LYS A 157 6.20 17.85 9.37
C LYS A 157 7.59 17.44 9.84
N THR A 158 7.84 17.53 11.14
CA THR A 158 9.12 17.14 11.77
C THR A 158 9.42 15.66 11.53
N MET A 159 8.43 14.78 11.63
CA MET A 159 8.60 13.35 11.36
C MET A 159 8.81 13.06 9.88
N TYR A 160 8.12 13.78 8.99
CA TYR A 160 8.37 13.66 7.55
C TYR A 160 9.82 14.06 7.24
N ASP A 161 10.31 15.19 7.76
CA ASP A 161 11.67 15.67 7.53
C ASP A 161 12.72 14.70 8.09
N PHE A 162 12.48 14.13 9.28
CA PHE A 162 13.34 13.08 9.84
C PHE A 162 13.43 11.88 8.91
N ILE A 163 12.29 11.38 8.41
CA ILE A 163 12.26 10.24 7.47
C ILE A 163 12.98 10.62 6.17
N GLN A 164 12.75 11.81 5.65
CA GLN A 164 13.39 12.30 4.44
C GLN A 164 14.92 12.36 4.60
N ALA A 165 15.41 12.95 5.67
CA ALA A 165 16.85 13.03 5.96
C ALA A 165 17.47 11.63 6.03
N CYS A 166 16.90 10.72 6.83
CA CYS A 166 17.40 9.35 6.96
C CYS A 166 17.40 8.58 5.62
N ARG A 167 16.46 8.86 4.73
CA ARG A 167 16.41 8.24 3.39
C ARG A 167 17.39 8.85 2.43
N THR A 168 17.57 10.16 2.46
CA THR A 168 18.56 10.88 1.64
C THR A 168 19.99 10.39 1.95
N GLU A 169 20.33 10.19 3.24
CA GLU A 169 21.60 9.57 3.63
C GLU A 169 21.82 8.18 2.99
N ARG A 170 20.75 7.46 2.71
CA ARG A 170 20.77 6.14 2.05
C ARG A 170 20.55 6.21 0.53
N LYS A 171 20.64 7.40 -0.07
CA LYS A 171 20.39 7.66 -1.49
C LYS A 171 19.01 7.19 -1.97
N GLN A 172 17.99 7.32 -1.11
CA GLN A 172 16.60 6.98 -1.37
C GLN A 172 15.74 8.24 -1.36
N SER A 173 14.88 8.40 -2.36
CA SER A 173 13.91 9.50 -2.41
C SER A 173 12.55 9.10 -1.83
N LEU A 174 11.76 10.09 -1.44
CA LEU A 174 10.35 9.94 -1.15
C LEU A 174 9.52 10.20 -2.41
N SER A 175 8.48 9.43 -2.64
CA SER A 175 7.61 9.56 -3.81
C SER A 175 6.61 10.71 -3.72
N LEU A 176 6.36 11.25 -2.52
CA LEU A 176 5.52 12.41 -2.28
C LEU A 176 6.33 13.50 -1.56
N SER A 177 6.24 14.73 -2.04
CA SER A 177 6.70 15.91 -1.33
C SER A 177 5.84 16.19 -0.08
N TRP A 178 6.36 16.95 0.87
CA TRP A 178 5.58 17.38 2.04
C TRP A 178 4.30 18.15 1.64
N LYS A 179 4.36 18.97 0.60
CA LYS A 179 3.21 19.72 0.09
C LYS A 179 2.09 18.76 -0.35
N GLU A 180 2.42 17.74 -1.12
CA GLU A 180 1.44 16.73 -1.60
C GLU A 180 0.91 15.89 -0.44
N MET A 181 1.78 15.48 0.48
CA MET A 181 1.38 14.73 1.68
C MET A 181 0.44 15.55 2.55
N ARG A 182 0.77 16.81 2.85
CA ARG A 182 -0.08 17.72 3.63
C ARG A 182 -1.44 17.92 2.99
N GLN A 183 -1.50 18.08 1.67
CA GLN A 183 -2.77 18.16 0.93
C GLN A 183 -3.60 16.88 1.10
N THR A 184 -2.95 15.72 1.06
CA THR A 184 -3.65 14.44 1.24
C THR A 184 -4.14 14.27 2.67
N ILE A 185 -3.31 14.58 3.67
CA ILE A 185 -3.67 14.55 5.09
C ILE A 185 -4.86 15.47 5.37
N SER A 186 -4.87 16.69 4.83
CA SER A 186 -5.98 17.65 5.04
C SER A 186 -7.34 17.16 4.51
N LYS A 187 -7.34 16.27 3.51
CA LYS A 187 -8.55 15.65 2.96
C LYS A 187 -8.92 14.33 3.62
N PHE A 188 -7.96 13.68 4.26
CA PHE A 188 -8.10 12.36 4.90
C PHE A 188 -7.38 12.33 6.26
N PRO A 189 -7.73 13.22 7.22
CA PRO A 189 -6.99 13.36 8.46
C PRO A 189 -6.94 12.05 9.27
N ASP A 190 -8.03 11.27 9.26
CA ASP A 190 -8.13 10.02 10.01
C ASP A 190 -7.40 8.84 9.36
N ARG A 191 -6.89 9.03 8.13
CA ARG A 191 -6.20 7.96 7.39
C ARG A 191 -4.69 7.96 7.59
N PHE A 192 -4.10 9.04 8.06
CA PHE A 192 -2.66 9.15 8.28
C PHE A 192 -2.35 9.14 9.76
N VAL A 193 -1.47 8.24 10.17
CA VAL A 193 -0.98 8.14 11.55
C VAL A 193 0.54 8.11 11.52
N PHE A 194 1.16 8.95 12.33
CA PHE A 194 2.61 8.99 12.47
C PHE A 194 3.00 8.41 13.82
N PHE A 195 3.95 7.50 13.83
CA PHE A 195 4.51 6.93 15.04
C PHE A 195 6.01 7.15 15.09
N LYS A 196 6.55 7.28 16.29
CA LYS A 196 7.98 7.42 16.54
C LYS A 196 8.45 6.58 17.70
N LEU A 197 9.74 6.25 17.67
CA LEU A 197 10.54 5.86 18.81
C LEU A 197 11.51 6.99 19.11
N ALA A 198 11.55 7.46 20.35
CA ALA A 198 12.39 8.56 20.77
C ALA A 198 12.90 8.36 22.19
N ASN A 199 13.95 9.09 22.55
CA ASN A 199 14.45 9.25 23.92
C ASN A 199 14.87 10.72 24.14
N ALA A 200 15.52 11.01 25.25
CA ALA A 200 16.00 12.36 25.56
C ALA A 200 16.97 12.93 24.50
N THR A 201 17.67 12.08 23.72
CA THR A 201 18.61 12.49 22.67
C THR A 201 17.97 12.69 21.30
N GLY A 202 16.65 12.46 21.18
CA GLY A 202 15.87 12.69 19.97
C GLY A 202 15.21 11.45 19.37
N VAL A 203 14.76 11.57 18.12
CA VAL A 203 14.05 10.53 17.39
C VAL A 203 15.00 9.47 16.90
N ALA A 204 14.72 8.20 17.22
CA ALA A 204 15.50 7.05 16.78
C ALA A 204 14.91 6.41 15.51
N ALA A 205 13.58 6.32 15.41
CA ALA A 205 12.88 5.80 14.25
C ALA A 205 11.50 6.46 14.12
N ALA A 206 11.01 6.57 12.90
CA ALA A 206 9.68 7.08 12.62
C ALA A 206 9.03 6.32 11.46
N VAL A 207 7.69 6.30 11.43
CA VAL A 207 6.90 5.69 10.38
C VAL A 207 5.66 6.51 10.09
N ILE A 208 5.28 6.57 8.84
CA ILE A 208 3.99 7.08 8.37
C ILE A 208 3.15 5.87 8.00
N VAL A 209 2.05 5.67 8.70
CA VAL A 209 1.07 4.62 8.43
C VAL A 209 -0.13 5.23 7.73
N ILE A 210 -0.60 4.58 6.67
CA ILE A 210 -1.85 4.91 5.98
C ILE A 210 -2.88 3.83 6.31
N ARG A 211 -4.00 4.21 6.90
CA ARG A 211 -5.17 3.36 7.11
C ARG A 211 -5.89 3.19 5.77
N VAL A 212 -5.50 2.17 4.99
CA VAL A 212 -6.11 1.85 3.69
C VAL A 212 -7.60 1.54 3.86
N SER A 213 -7.91 0.76 4.89
CA SER A 213 -9.25 0.47 5.39
C SER A 213 -9.20 0.28 6.91
N ASP A 214 -10.33 0.01 7.55
CA ASP A 214 -10.40 -0.30 8.98
C ASP A 214 -9.70 -1.62 9.34
N LYS A 215 -9.40 -2.45 8.33
CA LYS A 215 -8.74 -3.75 8.52
C LYS A 215 -7.32 -3.81 8.00
N ILE A 216 -6.85 -2.78 7.29
CA ILE A 216 -5.55 -2.80 6.61
C ILE A 216 -4.82 -1.49 6.86
N TRP A 217 -3.64 -1.60 7.46
CA TRP A 217 -2.69 -0.51 7.62
C TRP A 217 -1.51 -0.71 6.67
N TYR A 218 -1.07 0.36 6.01
CA TYR A 218 0.09 0.36 5.13
C TYR A 218 1.19 1.22 5.74
N THR A 219 2.37 0.65 6.00
CA THR A 219 3.56 1.36 6.45
C THR A 219 4.21 2.07 5.25
N PHE A 220 3.72 3.27 4.95
CA PHE A 220 4.04 3.98 3.71
C PHE A 220 5.50 4.42 3.64
N TYR A 221 5.96 5.13 4.66
CA TYR A 221 7.37 5.48 4.83
C TYR A 221 7.81 5.16 6.24
N TYR A 222 8.97 4.53 6.38
CA TYR A 222 9.65 4.36 7.65
C TYR A 222 11.16 4.53 7.49
N ALA A 223 11.81 5.02 8.55
CA ALA A 223 13.25 5.19 8.62
C ALA A 223 13.73 5.18 10.07
N HIS A 224 15.03 5.04 10.25
CA HIS A 224 15.72 5.23 11.52
C HIS A 224 17.04 5.96 11.31
N ALA A 225 17.50 6.65 12.34
CA ALA A 225 18.78 7.38 12.32
C ALA A 225 19.95 6.42 12.17
N ALA A 226 20.93 6.74 11.32
CA ALA A 226 22.08 5.89 10.98
C ALA A 226 22.90 5.47 12.21
N LYS A 227 23.03 6.34 13.22
CA LYS A 227 23.72 6.04 14.49
C LYS A 227 23.15 4.83 15.23
N TYR A 228 21.91 4.41 14.93
CA TYR A 228 21.24 3.27 15.53
C TYR A 228 21.15 2.04 14.62
N ASN A 229 21.89 1.96 13.53
CA ASN A 229 21.84 0.83 12.59
C ASN A 229 22.03 -0.53 13.30
N LYS A 230 22.96 -0.64 14.26
CA LYS A 230 23.22 -1.88 15.03
C LYS A 230 22.03 -2.30 15.90
N LEU A 231 21.22 -1.37 16.36
CA LEU A 231 20.02 -1.61 17.18
C LEU A 231 18.79 -1.92 16.32
N SER A 232 18.79 -1.47 15.05
CA SER A 232 17.65 -1.60 14.14
C SER A 232 16.30 -1.24 14.80
N PRO A 233 16.11 0.00 15.29
CA PRO A 233 14.93 0.37 16.09
C PRO A 233 13.62 0.24 15.30
N VAL A 234 13.67 0.14 13.97
CA VAL A 234 12.49 -0.16 13.14
C VAL A 234 11.83 -1.49 13.54
N VAL A 235 12.59 -2.47 14.03
CA VAL A 235 12.03 -3.77 14.47
C VAL A 235 11.09 -3.56 15.66
N HIS A 236 11.55 -2.83 16.67
CA HIS A 236 10.73 -2.50 17.85
C HIS A 236 9.57 -1.56 17.47
N LEU A 237 9.81 -0.59 16.58
CA LEU A 237 8.74 0.30 16.09
C LEU A 237 7.60 -0.51 15.43
N LEU A 238 7.93 -1.48 14.58
CA LEU A 238 6.93 -2.34 13.93
C LEU A 238 6.22 -3.26 14.93
N GLU A 239 6.90 -3.72 15.97
CA GLU A 239 6.28 -4.47 17.07
C GLU A 239 5.24 -3.62 17.82
N CYS A 240 5.57 -2.39 18.15
CA CYS A 240 4.64 -1.45 18.81
C CYS A 240 3.44 -1.13 17.90
N ILE A 241 3.68 -0.93 16.60
CA ILE A 241 2.62 -0.73 15.61
C ILE A 241 1.72 -1.95 15.52
N TYR A 242 2.29 -3.16 15.56
CA TYR A 242 1.52 -4.39 15.58
C TYR A 242 0.60 -4.49 16.80
N ALA A 243 1.11 -4.19 18.00
CA ALA A 243 0.32 -4.18 19.22
C ALA A 243 -0.84 -3.15 19.13
N ARG A 244 -0.54 -1.96 18.60
CA ARG A 244 -1.55 -0.92 18.35
C ARG A 244 -2.58 -1.36 17.30
N ALA A 245 -2.16 -1.96 16.20
CA ALA A 245 -3.04 -2.49 15.17
C ALA A 245 -3.97 -3.60 15.72
N ALA A 246 -3.44 -4.47 16.58
CA ALA A 246 -4.24 -5.51 17.25
C ALA A 246 -5.33 -4.91 18.14
N SER A 247 -5.02 -3.87 18.94
CA SER A 247 -6.00 -3.19 19.78
C SER A 247 -7.10 -2.49 18.97
N GLU A 248 -6.80 -2.03 17.74
CA GLU A 248 -7.76 -1.43 16.80
C GLU A 248 -8.44 -2.47 15.88
N LYS A 249 -8.26 -3.77 16.14
CA LYS A 249 -8.87 -4.89 15.37
C LYS A 249 -8.52 -4.87 13.87
N VAL A 250 -7.34 -4.33 13.53
CA VAL A 250 -6.74 -4.42 12.20
C VAL A 250 -6.39 -5.87 11.90
N LYS A 251 -6.45 -6.28 10.66
CA LYS A 251 -6.17 -7.66 10.23
C LYS A 251 -4.83 -7.82 9.54
N LEU A 252 -4.37 -6.78 8.86
CA LEU A 252 -3.12 -6.80 8.10
C LEU A 252 -2.34 -5.50 8.26
N ILE A 253 -1.02 -5.62 8.43
CA ILE A 253 -0.08 -4.52 8.26
C ILE A 253 0.70 -4.79 6.97
N ASP A 254 0.52 -3.94 5.97
CA ASP A 254 1.25 -4.01 4.70
C ASP A 254 2.59 -3.29 4.85
N LEU A 255 3.68 -3.98 4.53
CA LEU A 255 5.05 -3.46 4.52
C LEU A 255 5.49 -3.02 3.11
N GLY A 256 4.59 -3.05 2.14
CA GLY A 256 4.88 -2.72 0.75
C GLY A 256 5.67 -3.77 -0.01
N THR A 257 6.05 -3.45 -1.25
CA THR A 257 6.83 -4.35 -2.10
C THR A 257 8.31 -4.36 -1.71
N SER A 258 8.98 -5.46 -2.07
CA SER A 258 10.44 -5.62 -1.91
C SER A 258 11.12 -5.62 -3.27
N MET A 259 10.89 -4.53 -4.03
CA MET A 259 11.43 -4.35 -5.38
C MET A 259 12.37 -3.15 -5.45
N LEU A 260 13.39 -3.25 -6.27
CA LEU A 260 14.31 -2.17 -6.63
C LEU A 260 14.65 -2.29 -8.11
N GLN A 261 14.36 -1.26 -8.92
CA GLN A 261 14.62 -1.29 -10.37
C GLN A 261 14.08 -2.56 -11.05
N ASN A 262 12.82 -2.91 -10.78
CA ASN A 262 12.12 -4.11 -11.28
C ASN A 262 12.75 -5.46 -10.89
N LYS A 263 13.70 -5.48 -9.94
CA LYS A 263 14.29 -6.71 -9.38
C LYS A 263 13.95 -6.84 -7.91
N ILE A 264 13.94 -8.08 -7.42
CA ILE A 264 13.71 -8.33 -5.99
C ILE A 264 14.88 -7.77 -5.16
N ASN A 265 14.56 -6.88 -4.23
CA ASN A 265 15.49 -6.41 -3.21
C ASN A 265 15.60 -7.47 -2.10
N LYS A 266 16.51 -8.44 -2.31
CA LYS A 266 16.70 -9.58 -1.39
C LYS A 266 16.98 -9.15 0.06
N PRO A 267 17.86 -8.16 0.36
CA PRO A 267 18.07 -7.68 1.73
C PRO A 267 16.80 -7.17 2.40
N LEU A 268 16.00 -6.37 1.68
CA LEU A 268 14.73 -5.84 2.19
C LEU A 268 13.69 -6.95 2.41
N LEU A 269 13.60 -7.89 1.47
CA LEU A 269 12.71 -9.04 1.58
C LEU A 269 13.08 -9.89 2.81
N HIS A 270 14.37 -10.25 2.95
CA HIS A 270 14.86 -11.01 4.09
C HIS A 270 14.60 -10.30 5.43
N PHE A 271 14.78 -8.98 5.48
CA PHE A 271 14.43 -8.19 6.68
C PHE A 271 12.94 -8.36 7.03
N LYS A 272 12.04 -8.19 6.06
CA LYS A 272 10.60 -8.33 6.29
C LYS A 272 10.22 -9.73 6.78
N GLU A 273 10.78 -10.76 6.16
CA GLU A 273 10.57 -12.15 6.59
C GLU A 273 11.12 -12.40 8.00
N SER A 274 12.28 -11.82 8.33
CA SER A 274 12.91 -12.00 9.65
C SER A 274 12.10 -11.42 10.81
N ILE A 275 11.25 -10.45 10.53
CA ILE A 275 10.32 -9.87 11.51
C ILE A 275 8.93 -10.52 11.50
N GLY A 276 8.75 -11.63 10.77
CA GLY A 276 7.51 -12.41 10.75
C GLY A 276 6.49 -11.97 9.70
N ALA A 277 6.90 -11.23 8.68
CA ALA A 277 6.03 -10.96 7.54
C ALA A 277 5.90 -12.20 6.63
N VAL A 278 4.74 -12.32 5.99
CA VAL A 278 4.49 -13.27 4.91
C VAL A 278 4.47 -12.56 3.57
N THR A 279 4.96 -13.23 2.53
CA THR A 279 5.04 -12.68 1.18
C THR A 279 3.85 -13.11 0.35
N GLY A 280 3.54 -12.30 -0.66
CA GLY A 280 2.52 -12.60 -1.64
C GLY A 280 2.68 -11.72 -2.88
N PRO A 281 2.03 -12.06 -3.99
CA PRO A 281 2.12 -11.30 -5.21
C PRO A 281 1.34 -10.00 -5.16
N LYS A 282 1.85 -9.01 -5.89
CA LYS A 282 1.12 -7.81 -6.29
C LYS A 282 1.26 -7.69 -7.80
N PHE A 283 0.14 -7.71 -8.50
CA PHE A 283 0.11 -7.75 -9.95
C PHE A 283 -0.03 -6.37 -10.59
N THR A 284 0.65 -6.19 -11.72
CA THR A 284 0.37 -5.13 -12.68
C THR A 284 0.00 -5.79 -14.00
N PHE A 285 -1.18 -5.45 -14.52
CA PHE A 285 -1.71 -5.96 -15.78
C PHE A 285 -1.57 -4.89 -16.86
N ARG A 286 -1.07 -5.25 -18.03
CA ARG A 286 -0.89 -4.36 -19.17
C ARG A 286 -1.46 -4.96 -20.43
N LYS A 287 -2.11 -4.13 -21.25
CA LYS A 287 -2.59 -4.53 -22.57
C LYS A 287 -2.46 -3.37 -23.54
N SER A 288 -1.99 -3.67 -24.73
CA SER A 288 -2.00 -2.76 -25.87
C SER A 288 -3.14 -3.16 -26.82
N TYR A 289 -3.80 -2.16 -27.40
CA TYR A 289 -4.85 -2.30 -28.39
C TYR A 289 -4.33 -1.81 -29.74
N GLU A 290 -4.60 -2.55 -30.79
CA GLU A 290 -4.33 -2.17 -32.17
C GLU A 290 -5.27 -1.08 -32.65
#